data_77d69d648f4501b986a2fe6bfbd44a51
#
_entry.id   77d69d648f4501b986a2fe6bfbd44a51
#
_cell.length_a   1.000
_cell.length_b   1.000
_cell.length_c   1.000
_cell.angle_alpha   90.00
_cell.angle_beta   90.00
_cell.angle_gamma   90.00
#
_symmetry.space_group_name_H-M   'P 1'
#
loop_
_entity.id
_entity.type
_entity.pdbx_description
1 polymer ?
#
loop_
_entity_poly.entity_id
_entity_poly.type
_entity_poly.pdbx_seq_one_letter_code
_entity_poly.pdbx_strand_id
1 'polypeptide(L)'
;MRYGRVVRGRLVLWDVDHTLLDAGGAGVALLRKAFTELFGCPFPATPPMAGRTDRAIELEILTRAGLADPAAQLPAFQRLAAGLAPEFGELVRSGGRVLPGAAEALAAVAALADGSTGPVQSVLTGNLRAIARVKLAALGLDRFLDLQVGAYGDDHEVRADLVPLARASAAAAYRADFGGDATVLIGDTPLDVEAARLTGARSVGVASGGFTVAELAAAGADVVLPSLADTPAVLAALLPG
;
A
#
# COMPACT_ATOMS: atom_id res chain seq x y z
N MET A 1 28.65 1.55 -28.73
CA MET A 1 27.75 1.20 -27.59
C MET A 1 26.34 1.23 -28.09
N ARG A 2 25.63 0.08 -28.19
CA ARG A 2 24.19 0.08 -28.51
C ARG A 2 23.46 0.48 -27.25
N TYR A 3 22.89 1.67 -27.20
CA TYR A 3 21.89 2.01 -26.18
C TYR A 3 20.72 1.06 -26.40
N GLY A 4 20.57 0.08 -25.52
CA GLY A 4 19.39 -0.79 -25.53
C GLY A 4 18.17 0.10 -25.40
N ARG A 5 17.19 -0.10 -26.27
CA ARG A 5 15.90 0.58 -26.23
C ARG A 5 15.26 0.24 -24.88
N VAL A 6 15.13 1.23 -23.99
CA VAL A 6 14.41 1.05 -22.72
C VAL A 6 12.96 0.73 -23.09
N VAL A 7 12.50 -0.46 -22.71
CA VAL A 7 11.11 -0.87 -22.92
C VAL A 7 10.27 -0.12 -21.89
N ARG A 8 9.21 0.55 -22.33
CA ARG A 8 8.25 1.18 -21.42
C ARG A 8 7.37 0.06 -20.84
N GLY A 9 7.55 -0.22 -19.54
CA GLY A 9 6.74 -1.17 -18.80
C GLY A 9 5.48 -0.53 -18.21
N ARG A 10 4.57 -1.35 -17.68
CA ARG A 10 3.44 -0.90 -16.86
C ARG A 10 3.71 -1.34 -15.41
N LEU A 11 3.68 -0.42 -14.44
CA LEU A 11 3.78 -0.70 -13.01
C LEU A 11 2.43 -0.45 -12.37
N VAL A 12 1.88 -1.47 -11.74
CA VAL A 12 0.62 -1.43 -11.01
C VAL A 12 0.94 -1.50 -9.53
N LEU A 13 0.63 -0.43 -8.79
CA LEU A 13 0.89 -0.27 -7.37
C LEU A 13 -0.43 -0.30 -6.60
N TRP A 14 -0.64 -1.35 -5.83
CA TRP A 14 -1.83 -1.55 -5.03
C TRP A 14 -1.64 -1.02 -3.61
N ASP A 15 -2.58 -0.22 -3.12
CA ASP A 15 -2.73 -0.09 -1.68
C ASP A 15 -3.24 -1.40 -1.07
N VAL A 16 -3.08 -1.57 0.24
CA VAL A 16 -3.36 -2.84 0.93
C VAL A 16 -4.65 -2.77 1.73
N ASP A 17 -4.68 -1.93 2.78
CA ASP A 17 -5.83 -1.86 3.68
C ASP A 17 -7.03 -1.18 3.01
N HIS A 18 -8.19 -1.78 3.13
CA HIS A 18 -9.44 -1.32 2.52
C HIS A 18 -9.44 -1.24 0.98
N THR A 19 -8.33 -1.58 0.31
CA THR A 19 -8.24 -1.77 -1.14
C THR A 19 -8.23 -3.26 -1.48
N LEU A 20 -7.27 -4.03 -0.98
CA LEU A 20 -7.13 -5.47 -1.22
C LEU A 20 -7.74 -6.31 -0.09
N LEU A 21 -7.63 -5.84 1.13
CA LEU A 21 -8.04 -6.59 2.31
C LEU A 21 -8.53 -5.67 3.44
N ASP A 22 -9.25 -6.29 4.38
CA ASP A 22 -9.55 -5.70 5.69
C ASP A 22 -8.90 -6.59 6.76
N ALA A 23 -8.02 -6.00 7.56
CA ALA A 23 -7.27 -6.72 8.57
C ALA A 23 -8.04 -6.95 9.89
N GLY A 24 -9.35 -6.62 9.95
CA GLY A 24 -10.20 -6.86 11.12
C GLY A 24 -9.76 -6.11 12.40
N GLY A 25 -9.16 -4.91 12.24
CA GLY A 25 -8.70 -4.12 13.39
C GLY A 25 -7.35 -4.58 13.98
N ALA A 26 -6.75 -5.63 13.43
CA ALA A 26 -5.49 -6.18 13.92
C ALA A 26 -4.34 -5.15 13.93
N GLY A 27 -4.31 -4.19 12.97
CA GLY A 27 -3.26 -3.16 12.92
C GLY A 27 -3.22 -2.28 14.16
N VAL A 28 -4.37 -1.79 14.63
CA VAL A 28 -4.46 -0.99 15.87
C VAL A 28 -4.07 -1.83 17.08
N ALA A 29 -4.47 -3.11 17.12
CA ALA A 29 -4.11 -4.01 18.22
C ALA A 29 -2.59 -4.21 18.30
N LEU A 30 -1.91 -4.36 17.16
CA LEU A 30 -0.46 -4.47 17.08
C LEU A 30 0.23 -3.20 17.59
N LEU A 31 -0.16 -2.03 17.08
CA LEU A 31 0.42 -0.74 17.51
C LEU A 31 0.25 -0.53 19.01
N ARG A 32 -0.93 -0.85 19.55
CA ARG A 32 -1.20 -0.77 20.99
C ARG A 32 -0.31 -1.70 21.79
N LYS A 33 -0.15 -2.95 21.36
CA LYS A 33 0.71 -3.94 22.01
C LYS A 33 2.17 -3.44 21.99
N ALA A 34 2.70 -3.11 20.83
CA ALA A 34 4.07 -2.63 20.68
C ALA A 34 4.35 -1.38 21.54
N PHE A 35 3.40 -0.42 21.53
CA PHE A 35 3.52 0.80 22.32
C PHE A 35 3.57 0.50 23.83
N THR A 36 2.62 -0.31 24.32
CA THR A 36 2.52 -0.63 25.74
C THR A 36 3.74 -1.43 26.24
N GLU A 37 4.24 -2.37 25.43
CA GLU A 37 5.44 -3.14 25.76
C GLU A 37 6.70 -2.26 25.78
N LEU A 38 6.83 -1.30 24.85
CA LEU A 38 8.01 -0.47 24.75
C LEU A 38 8.06 0.64 25.81
N PHE A 39 6.92 1.28 26.08
CA PHE A 39 6.89 2.49 26.91
C PHE A 39 6.27 2.30 28.29
N GLY A 40 5.62 1.17 28.56
CA GLY A 40 5.01 0.87 29.87
C GLY A 40 3.90 1.82 30.28
N CYS A 41 3.34 2.61 29.37
CA CYS A 41 2.27 3.57 29.64
C CYS A 41 1.04 3.33 28.74
N PRO A 42 -0.13 3.92 29.07
CA PRO A 42 -1.34 3.75 28.28
C PRO A 42 -1.18 4.25 26.84
N PHE A 43 -1.67 3.47 25.89
CA PHE A 43 -1.73 3.86 24.48
C PHE A 43 -2.67 5.06 24.31
N PRO A 44 -2.27 6.16 23.64
CA PRO A 44 -3.11 7.33 23.46
C PRO A 44 -4.27 7.05 22.50
N ALA A 45 -5.15 8.04 22.32
CA ALA A 45 -6.20 7.97 21.33
C ALA A 45 -5.61 7.77 19.93
N THR A 46 -6.14 6.78 19.20
CA THR A 46 -5.70 6.49 17.82
C THR A 46 -5.91 7.70 16.92
N PRO A 47 -4.89 8.18 16.19
CA PRO A 47 -5.06 9.23 15.21
C PRO A 47 -5.82 8.73 13.98
N PRO A 48 -6.27 9.64 13.09
CA PRO A 48 -6.73 9.24 11.75
C PRO A 48 -5.66 8.45 11.01
N MET A 49 -6.02 7.31 10.42
CA MET A 49 -5.05 6.38 9.81
C MET A 49 -5.19 6.29 8.30
N ALA A 50 -6.41 6.51 7.76
CA ALA A 50 -6.73 6.27 6.34
C ALA A 50 -5.75 6.99 5.39
N GLY A 51 -5.11 6.23 4.51
CA GLY A 51 -4.18 6.71 3.50
C GLY A 51 -2.82 7.21 4.01
N ARG A 52 -2.61 7.23 5.33
CA ARG A 52 -1.35 7.69 5.93
C ARG A 52 -0.32 6.55 6.04
N THR A 53 0.96 6.93 6.16
CA THR A 53 2.02 5.96 6.44
C THR A 53 2.07 5.61 7.92
N ASP A 54 2.44 4.37 8.24
CA ASP A 54 2.64 3.93 9.63
C ASP A 54 3.64 4.84 10.34
N ARG A 55 4.70 5.27 9.64
CA ARG A 55 5.67 6.24 10.15
C ARG A 55 5.02 7.54 10.65
N ALA A 56 4.13 8.14 9.84
CA ALA A 56 3.42 9.37 10.23
C ALA A 56 2.44 9.13 11.38
N ILE A 57 1.74 7.98 11.36
CA ILE A 57 0.80 7.58 12.41
C ILE A 57 1.52 7.33 13.73
N GLU A 58 2.60 6.58 13.71
CA GLU A 58 3.41 6.23 14.87
C GLU A 58 4.05 7.46 15.50
N LEU A 59 4.59 8.37 14.69
CA LEU A 59 5.14 9.65 15.17
C LEU A 59 4.08 10.48 15.89
N GLU A 60 2.85 10.53 15.35
CA GLU A 60 1.74 11.22 15.99
C GLU A 60 1.31 10.52 17.30
N ILE A 61 1.30 9.18 17.36
CA ILE A 61 1.03 8.41 18.58
C ILE A 61 2.05 8.77 19.66
N LEU A 62 3.34 8.78 19.33
CA LEU A 62 4.41 9.13 20.27
C LEU A 62 4.28 10.57 20.77
N THR A 63 3.93 11.49 19.88
CA THR A 63 3.70 12.90 20.21
C THR A 63 2.50 13.06 21.16
N ARG A 64 1.37 12.41 20.86
CA ARG A 64 0.16 12.43 21.69
C ARG A 64 0.37 11.81 23.07
N ALA A 65 1.27 10.84 23.16
CA ALA A 65 1.66 10.23 24.44
C ALA A 65 2.55 11.16 25.30
N GLY A 66 2.97 12.30 24.78
CA GLY A 66 3.84 13.26 25.49
C GLY A 66 5.26 12.74 25.72
N LEU A 67 5.73 11.80 24.90
CA LEU A 67 7.07 11.25 25.03
C LEU A 67 8.13 12.29 24.62
N ALA A 68 9.23 12.31 25.37
CA ALA A 68 10.37 13.14 25.01
C ALA A 68 10.99 12.63 23.70
N ASP A 69 11.25 13.55 22.77
CA ASP A 69 11.85 13.28 21.46
C ASP A 69 11.18 12.11 20.71
N PRO A 70 9.92 12.27 20.23
CA PRO A 70 9.19 11.24 19.49
C PRO A 70 9.97 10.68 18.30
N ALA A 71 10.73 11.53 17.58
CA ALA A 71 11.50 11.12 16.42
C ALA A 71 12.62 10.15 16.77
N ALA A 72 13.30 10.34 17.91
CA ALA A 72 14.34 9.43 18.39
C ALA A 72 13.76 8.08 18.86
N GLN A 73 12.50 8.06 19.34
CA GLN A 73 11.83 6.84 19.81
C GLN A 73 11.25 5.99 18.66
N LEU A 74 10.93 6.62 17.54
CA LEU A 74 10.25 5.99 16.40
C LEU A 74 10.95 4.71 15.89
N PRO A 75 12.29 4.67 15.67
CA PRO A 75 12.93 3.46 15.17
C PRO A 75 12.83 2.26 16.14
N ALA A 76 12.78 2.50 17.45
CA ALA A 76 12.59 1.43 18.43
C ALA A 76 11.15 0.90 18.39
N PHE A 77 10.17 1.79 18.26
CA PHE A 77 8.76 1.44 18.14
C PHE A 77 8.51 0.61 16.87
N GLN A 78 9.02 1.04 15.71
CA GLN A 78 8.92 0.32 14.44
C GLN A 78 9.57 -1.07 14.48
N ARG A 79 10.75 -1.17 15.08
CA ARG A 79 11.42 -2.49 15.24
C ARG A 79 10.59 -3.44 16.09
N LEU A 80 9.99 -2.97 17.18
CA LEU A 80 9.14 -3.82 18.01
C LEU A 80 7.86 -4.22 17.27
N ALA A 81 7.18 -3.28 16.62
CA ALA A 81 5.99 -3.56 15.81
C ALA A 81 6.30 -4.60 14.71
N ALA A 82 7.41 -4.44 13.99
CA ALA A 82 7.87 -5.40 13.00
C ALA A 82 8.20 -6.78 13.60
N GLY A 83 8.79 -6.82 14.80
CA GLY A 83 9.09 -8.05 15.53
C GLY A 83 7.83 -8.82 15.97
N LEU A 84 6.74 -8.13 16.22
CA LEU A 84 5.44 -8.72 16.58
C LEU A 84 4.62 -9.16 15.33
N ALA A 85 5.09 -8.88 14.13
CA ALA A 85 4.38 -9.20 12.89
C ALA A 85 3.94 -10.69 12.76
N PRO A 86 4.72 -11.71 13.17
CA PRO A 86 4.27 -13.10 13.11
C PRO A 86 3.01 -13.39 13.92
N GLU A 87 2.91 -12.88 15.15
CA GLU A 87 1.71 -13.01 16.01
C GLU A 87 0.50 -12.30 15.38
N PHE A 88 0.75 -11.14 14.78
CA PHE A 88 -0.24 -10.36 14.06
C PHE A 88 -0.86 -11.13 12.88
N GLY A 89 -0.06 -11.94 12.15
CA GLY A 89 -0.55 -12.75 11.05
C GLY A 89 -1.66 -13.73 11.44
N GLU A 90 -1.66 -14.25 12.67
CA GLU A 90 -2.74 -15.11 13.16
C GLU A 90 -4.04 -14.33 13.38
N LEU A 91 -3.95 -13.11 13.91
CA LEU A 91 -5.11 -12.22 14.06
C LEU A 91 -5.72 -11.85 12.70
N VAL A 92 -4.88 -11.61 11.69
CA VAL A 92 -5.36 -11.34 10.32
C VAL A 92 -6.03 -12.58 9.72
N ARG A 93 -5.47 -13.78 9.90
CA ARG A 93 -6.10 -15.03 9.42
C ARG A 93 -7.48 -15.28 10.04
N SER A 94 -7.63 -14.99 11.32
CA SER A 94 -8.87 -15.28 12.05
C SER A 94 -9.93 -14.19 11.93
N GLY A 95 -9.54 -12.92 11.80
CA GLY A 95 -10.46 -11.78 11.82
C GLY A 95 -10.46 -10.94 10.54
N GLY A 96 -9.45 -11.09 9.69
CA GLY A 96 -9.35 -10.37 8.42
C GLY A 96 -10.08 -11.07 7.27
N ARG A 97 -10.20 -10.35 6.17
CA ARG A 97 -10.80 -10.88 4.92
C ARG A 97 -10.20 -10.21 3.69
N VAL A 98 -10.19 -10.93 2.58
CA VAL A 98 -9.97 -10.36 1.25
C VAL A 98 -11.21 -9.57 0.84
N LEU A 99 -11.02 -8.40 0.27
CA LEU A 99 -12.14 -7.60 -0.22
C LEU A 99 -12.69 -8.14 -1.56
N PRO A 100 -14.00 -7.88 -1.85
CA PRO A 100 -14.64 -8.42 -3.06
C PRO A 100 -13.90 -8.07 -4.35
N GLY A 101 -13.50 -9.08 -5.11
CA GLY A 101 -12.82 -8.96 -6.39
C GLY A 101 -11.31 -8.75 -6.31
N ALA A 102 -10.72 -8.55 -5.12
CA ALA A 102 -9.30 -8.25 -4.99
C ALA A 102 -8.41 -9.41 -5.47
N ALA A 103 -8.70 -10.64 -5.07
CA ALA A 103 -7.92 -11.80 -5.51
C ALA A 103 -8.06 -12.05 -7.02
N GLU A 104 -9.27 -11.90 -7.55
CA GLU A 104 -9.58 -12.05 -8.98
C GLU A 104 -8.86 -10.98 -9.82
N ALA A 105 -8.87 -9.71 -9.36
CA ALA A 105 -8.19 -8.60 -10.02
C ALA A 105 -6.66 -8.83 -10.05
N LEU A 106 -6.06 -9.19 -8.92
CA LEU A 106 -4.64 -9.51 -8.82
C LEU A 106 -4.26 -10.68 -9.74
N ALA A 107 -5.05 -11.76 -9.73
CA ALA A 107 -4.83 -12.92 -10.58
C ALA A 107 -4.95 -12.57 -12.08
N ALA A 108 -5.93 -11.74 -12.45
CA ALA A 108 -6.13 -11.32 -13.82
C ALA A 108 -4.96 -10.46 -14.34
N VAL A 109 -4.43 -9.54 -13.53
CA VAL A 109 -3.23 -8.76 -13.88
C VAL A 109 -2.01 -9.66 -13.98
N ALA A 110 -1.83 -10.62 -13.05
CA ALA A 110 -0.74 -11.59 -13.10
C ALA A 110 -0.78 -12.46 -14.36
N ALA A 111 -1.97 -12.84 -14.83
CA ALA A 111 -2.15 -13.63 -16.04
C ALA A 111 -1.76 -12.88 -17.33
N LEU A 112 -1.63 -11.57 -17.31
CA LEU A 112 -1.17 -10.75 -18.43
C LEU A 112 0.36 -10.66 -18.50
N ALA A 113 1.06 -11.13 -17.48
CA ALA A 113 2.52 -11.19 -17.48
C ALA A 113 2.97 -12.33 -18.40
N ASP A 114 3.36 -11.99 -19.64
CA ASP A 114 3.98 -12.90 -20.57
C ASP A 114 5.49 -12.63 -20.67
N GLY A 115 6.27 -13.29 -19.87
CA GLY A 115 7.72 -13.11 -19.88
C GLY A 115 8.16 -11.69 -19.48
N SER A 116 8.77 -10.92 -20.40
CA SER A 116 9.40 -9.63 -20.11
C SER A 116 8.52 -8.40 -20.41
N THR A 117 7.31 -8.55 -20.94
CA THR A 117 6.51 -7.44 -21.48
C THR A 117 5.22 -7.14 -20.74
N GLY A 118 4.78 -8.01 -19.86
CA GLY A 118 3.56 -7.84 -19.05
C GLY A 118 3.67 -6.78 -17.96
N PRO A 119 2.53 -6.42 -17.33
CA PRO A 119 2.52 -5.49 -16.21
C PRO A 119 3.25 -6.08 -15.00
N VAL A 120 4.08 -5.25 -14.36
CA VAL A 120 4.64 -5.54 -13.04
C VAL A 120 3.64 -5.07 -11.99
N GLN A 121 3.28 -5.92 -11.04
CA GLN A 121 2.42 -5.49 -9.94
C GLN A 121 3.09 -5.68 -8.59
N SER A 122 2.95 -4.65 -7.76
CA SER A 122 3.48 -4.59 -6.41
C SER A 122 2.56 -3.78 -5.51
N VAL A 123 3.03 -3.39 -4.34
CA VAL A 123 2.27 -2.56 -3.41
C VAL A 123 2.86 -1.16 -3.26
N LEU A 124 1.98 -0.18 -2.99
CA LEU A 124 2.34 1.09 -2.40
C LEU A 124 1.42 1.30 -1.20
N THR A 125 1.95 1.12 -0.01
CA THR A 125 1.15 1.10 1.21
C THR A 125 1.79 1.92 2.32
N GLY A 126 0.94 2.49 3.17
CA GLY A 126 1.40 3.14 4.40
C GLY A 126 1.94 2.17 5.44
N ASN A 127 1.70 0.88 5.32
CA ASN A 127 2.16 -0.12 6.28
C ASN A 127 3.68 -0.26 6.29
N LEU A 128 4.25 -0.56 7.46
CA LEU A 128 5.61 -1.09 7.54
C LEU A 128 5.73 -2.35 6.66
N ARG A 129 6.86 -2.51 5.97
CA ARG A 129 7.11 -3.64 5.06
C ARG A 129 6.83 -5.01 5.69
N ALA A 130 7.26 -5.22 6.94
CA ALA A 130 7.03 -6.46 7.67
C ALA A 130 5.53 -6.72 7.88
N ILE A 131 4.77 -5.68 8.20
CA ILE A 131 3.33 -5.76 8.47
C ILE A 131 2.54 -6.04 7.17
N ALA A 132 2.84 -5.29 6.10
CA ALA A 132 2.20 -5.50 4.79
C ALA A 132 2.39 -6.94 4.29
N ARG A 133 3.62 -7.46 4.38
CA ARG A 133 3.93 -8.84 3.97
C ARG A 133 3.14 -9.88 4.75
N VAL A 134 3.05 -9.70 6.06
CA VAL A 134 2.29 -10.62 6.91
C VAL A 134 0.79 -10.57 6.61
N LYS A 135 0.21 -9.37 6.41
CA LYS A 135 -1.20 -9.21 6.00
C LYS A 135 -1.49 -9.95 4.70
N LEU A 136 -0.70 -9.69 3.67
CA LEU A 136 -0.87 -10.29 2.36
C LEU A 136 -0.69 -11.80 2.38
N ALA A 137 0.34 -12.31 3.05
CA ALA A 137 0.60 -13.74 3.18
C ALA A 137 -0.49 -14.46 4.01
N ALA A 138 -0.99 -13.82 5.08
CA ALA A 138 -2.05 -14.39 5.90
C ALA A 138 -3.34 -14.69 5.11
N LEU A 139 -3.61 -13.90 4.07
CA LEU A 139 -4.78 -14.02 3.20
C LEU A 139 -4.44 -14.55 1.79
N GLY A 140 -3.20 -14.96 1.56
CA GLY A 140 -2.75 -15.62 0.31
C GLY A 140 -2.69 -14.70 -0.91
N LEU A 141 -2.56 -13.38 -0.72
CA LEU A 141 -2.49 -12.40 -1.81
C LEU A 141 -1.04 -12.14 -2.28
N ASP A 142 -0.06 -12.43 -1.45
CA ASP A 142 1.37 -12.23 -1.71
C ASP A 142 1.88 -12.94 -2.97
N ARG A 143 1.29 -14.08 -3.31
CA ARG A 143 1.64 -14.88 -4.51
C ARG A 143 1.45 -14.16 -5.84
N PHE A 144 0.68 -13.08 -5.88
CA PHE A 144 0.41 -12.32 -7.09
C PHE A 144 1.29 -11.08 -7.25
N LEU A 145 2.09 -10.75 -6.22
CA LEU A 145 2.75 -9.45 -6.09
C LEU A 145 4.27 -9.62 -5.98
N ASP A 146 5.02 -8.82 -6.71
CA ASP A 146 6.46 -8.67 -6.45
C ASP A 146 6.68 -7.67 -5.30
N LEU A 147 6.71 -8.19 -4.08
CA LEU A 147 6.88 -7.40 -2.86
C LEU A 147 8.31 -6.85 -2.67
N GLN A 148 9.24 -7.12 -3.60
CA GLN A 148 10.59 -6.55 -3.54
C GLN A 148 10.66 -5.15 -4.14
N VAL A 149 9.79 -4.87 -5.12
CA VAL A 149 9.77 -3.58 -5.83
C VAL A 149 8.70 -2.61 -5.33
N GLY A 150 7.95 -2.99 -4.30
CA GLY A 150 6.97 -2.13 -3.63
C GLY A 150 7.61 -1.05 -2.76
N ALA A 151 6.83 -0.05 -2.37
CA ALA A 151 7.19 0.96 -1.38
C ALA A 151 6.25 0.94 -0.17
N TYR A 152 6.79 1.21 1.00
CA TYR A 152 6.17 0.94 2.27
C TYR A 152 6.29 2.14 3.23
N GLY A 153 5.49 2.16 4.27
CA GLY A 153 5.45 3.27 5.22
C GLY A 153 6.71 3.43 6.08
N ASP A 154 7.63 2.48 6.08
CA ASP A 154 8.96 2.63 6.67
C ASP A 154 9.97 3.29 5.71
N ASP A 155 9.67 3.33 4.42
CA ASP A 155 10.55 3.97 3.44
C ASP A 155 10.45 5.52 3.49
N HIS A 156 9.25 6.09 3.67
CA HIS A 156 9.05 7.54 3.79
C HIS A 156 7.79 7.90 4.59
N GLU A 157 7.77 9.10 5.19
CA GLU A 157 6.62 9.62 5.96
C GLU A 157 5.50 10.12 5.03
N VAL A 158 5.86 10.76 3.93
CA VAL A 158 4.91 11.29 2.94
C VAL A 158 4.60 10.23 1.91
N ARG A 159 3.30 9.90 1.75
CA ARG A 159 2.85 8.84 0.84
C ARG A 159 3.26 9.06 -0.62
N ALA A 160 3.22 10.30 -1.11
CA ALA A 160 3.61 10.61 -2.48
C ALA A 160 5.08 10.27 -2.78
N ASP A 161 5.97 10.40 -1.78
CA ASP A 161 7.39 10.09 -1.93
C ASP A 161 7.68 8.59 -2.02
N LEU A 162 6.71 7.74 -1.72
CA LEU A 162 6.79 6.30 -1.92
C LEU A 162 6.75 5.92 -3.42
N VAL A 163 6.05 6.68 -4.26
CA VAL A 163 5.90 6.38 -5.69
C VAL A 163 7.24 6.36 -6.43
N PRO A 164 8.11 7.40 -6.32
CA PRO A 164 9.42 7.36 -6.97
C PRO A 164 10.32 6.24 -6.44
N LEU A 165 10.18 5.83 -5.17
CA LEU A 165 10.93 4.70 -4.60
C LEU A 165 10.52 3.36 -5.23
N ALA A 166 9.21 3.12 -5.38
CA ALA A 166 8.70 1.93 -6.06
C ALA A 166 9.12 1.91 -7.54
N ARG A 167 9.03 3.05 -8.25
CA ARG A 167 9.50 3.18 -9.63
C ARG A 167 10.98 2.84 -9.78
N ALA A 168 11.83 3.39 -8.90
CA ALA A 168 13.27 3.14 -8.95
C ALA A 168 13.59 1.66 -8.72
N SER A 169 12.93 1.04 -7.74
CA SER A 169 13.09 -0.39 -7.43
C SER A 169 12.64 -1.27 -8.61
N ALA A 170 11.46 -0.97 -9.19
CA ALA A 170 10.95 -1.70 -10.35
C ALA A 170 11.85 -1.50 -11.58
N ALA A 171 12.31 -0.27 -11.85
CA ALA A 171 13.18 0.02 -12.97
C ALA A 171 14.51 -0.75 -12.88
N ALA A 172 15.08 -0.85 -11.68
CA ALA A 172 16.30 -1.61 -11.43
C ALA A 172 16.10 -3.12 -11.65
N ALA A 173 14.98 -3.68 -11.14
CA ALA A 173 14.68 -5.11 -11.22
C ALA A 173 14.31 -5.55 -12.64
N TYR A 174 13.47 -4.78 -13.33
CA TYR A 174 12.88 -5.17 -14.63
C TYR A 174 13.56 -4.50 -15.85
N ARG A 175 14.52 -3.59 -15.64
CA ARG A 175 15.24 -2.86 -16.71
C ARG A 175 14.29 -2.14 -17.67
N ALA A 176 13.20 -1.60 -17.15
CA ALA A 176 12.17 -0.89 -17.87
C ALA A 176 11.93 0.50 -17.28
N ASP A 177 11.30 1.39 -18.05
CA ASP A 177 10.87 2.70 -17.58
C ASP A 177 9.40 2.62 -17.11
N PHE A 178 9.15 3.11 -15.91
CA PHE A 178 7.83 3.19 -15.28
C PHE A 178 7.41 4.64 -14.97
N GLY A 179 8.00 5.61 -15.67
CA GLY A 179 7.72 7.03 -15.45
C GLY A 179 6.30 7.44 -15.86
N GLY A 180 5.79 8.52 -15.25
CA GLY A 180 4.50 9.12 -15.59
C GLY A 180 3.34 8.14 -15.46
N ASP A 181 2.46 8.15 -16.46
CA ASP A 181 1.26 7.32 -16.57
C ASP A 181 1.53 5.82 -16.81
N ALA A 182 2.81 5.43 -17.01
CA ALA A 182 3.21 4.02 -17.00
C ALA A 182 3.09 3.39 -15.61
N THR A 183 3.04 4.20 -14.55
CA THR A 183 2.66 3.76 -13.19
C THR A 183 1.19 4.04 -12.95
N VAL A 184 0.47 3.04 -12.44
CA VAL A 184 -0.91 3.16 -11.98
C VAL A 184 -0.95 2.91 -10.48
N LEU A 185 -1.53 3.83 -9.73
CA LEU A 185 -1.75 3.71 -8.29
C LEU A 185 -3.22 3.42 -8.01
N ILE A 186 -3.50 2.36 -7.27
CA ILE A 186 -4.86 1.94 -6.91
C ILE A 186 -4.99 2.05 -5.39
N GLY A 187 -6.00 2.76 -4.93
CA GLY A 187 -6.26 2.92 -3.50
C GLY A 187 -7.66 3.42 -3.21
N ASP A 188 -8.04 3.38 -1.93
CA ASP A 188 -9.39 3.71 -1.46
C ASP A 188 -9.50 5.10 -0.83
N THR A 189 -8.40 5.89 -0.82
CA THR A 189 -8.38 7.19 -0.14
C THR A 189 -8.01 8.35 -1.07
N PRO A 190 -8.41 9.61 -0.73
CA PRO A 190 -7.93 10.81 -1.39
C PRO A 190 -6.40 10.97 -1.38
N LEU A 191 -5.70 10.41 -0.38
CA LEU A 191 -4.23 10.46 -0.31
C LEU A 191 -3.56 9.57 -1.37
N ASP A 192 -4.21 8.49 -1.81
CA ASP A 192 -3.77 7.69 -2.95
C ASP A 192 -3.87 8.49 -4.25
N VAL A 193 -5.00 9.14 -4.44
CA VAL A 193 -5.25 10.00 -5.59
C VAL A 193 -4.26 11.16 -5.64
N GLU A 194 -4.01 11.81 -4.51
CA GLU A 194 -3.03 12.88 -4.38
C GLU A 194 -1.61 12.40 -4.70
N ALA A 195 -1.20 11.24 -4.16
CA ALA A 195 0.12 10.67 -4.42
C ALA A 195 0.32 10.38 -5.91
N ALA A 196 -0.69 9.83 -6.59
CA ALA A 196 -0.65 9.64 -8.03
C ALA A 196 -0.51 10.96 -8.78
N ARG A 197 -1.36 11.95 -8.48
CA ARG A 197 -1.36 13.27 -9.11
C ARG A 197 -0.02 14.00 -8.97
N LEU A 198 0.55 14.03 -7.76
CA LEU A 198 1.82 14.70 -7.48
C LEU A 198 3.00 14.08 -8.21
N THR A 199 2.92 12.81 -8.56
CA THR A 199 4.00 12.05 -9.21
C THR A 199 3.74 11.78 -10.69
N GLY A 200 2.63 12.29 -11.24
CA GLY A 200 2.21 12.05 -12.62
C GLY A 200 1.85 10.59 -12.89
N ALA A 201 1.58 9.79 -11.88
CA ALA A 201 1.02 8.46 -12.04
C ALA A 201 -0.48 8.55 -12.35
N ARG A 202 -1.02 7.52 -13.00
CA ARG A 202 -2.46 7.37 -13.16
C ARG A 202 -3.07 6.88 -11.85
N SER A 203 -4.22 7.43 -11.47
CA SER A 203 -4.95 7.07 -10.26
C SER A 203 -6.21 6.26 -10.56
N VAL A 204 -6.42 5.17 -9.80
CA VAL A 204 -7.68 4.41 -9.78
C VAL A 204 -8.19 4.41 -8.34
N GLY A 205 -9.22 5.21 -8.07
CA GLY A 205 -9.90 5.21 -6.78
C GLY A 205 -10.85 4.01 -6.67
N VAL A 206 -10.85 3.33 -5.53
CA VAL A 206 -11.77 2.21 -5.25
C VAL A 206 -12.58 2.51 -4.01
N ALA A 207 -13.91 2.65 -4.14
CA ALA A 207 -14.78 3.02 -3.02
C ALA A 207 -15.11 1.81 -2.12
N SER A 208 -14.08 1.07 -1.70
CA SER A 208 -14.17 -0.11 -0.85
C SER A 208 -13.87 0.17 0.63
N GLY A 209 -13.33 1.34 0.93
CA GLY A 209 -13.02 1.80 2.29
C GLY A 209 -14.01 2.81 2.84
N GLY A 210 -13.49 3.84 3.51
CA GLY A 210 -14.31 4.88 4.15
C GLY A 210 -14.76 6.01 3.23
N PHE A 211 -14.31 6.06 1.97
CA PHE A 211 -14.60 7.14 1.01
C PHE A 211 -15.54 6.67 -0.08
N THR A 212 -16.47 7.53 -0.47
CA THR A 212 -17.45 7.29 -1.53
C THR A 212 -16.85 7.52 -2.92
N VAL A 213 -17.52 6.99 -3.95
CA VAL A 213 -17.20 7.27 -5.36
C VAL A 213 -17.12 8.78 -5.64
N ALA A 214 -18.06 9.57 -5.07
CA ALA A 214 -18.11 11.01 -5.26
C ALA A 214 -16.89 11.73 -4.63
N GLU A 215 -16.47 11.31 -3.44
CA GLU A 215 -15.30 11.89 -2.75
C GLU A 215 -14.00 11.57 -3.48
N LEU A 216 -13.82 10.33 -3.95
CA LEU A 216 -12.64 9.95 -4.73
C LEU A 216 -12.59 10.67 -6.09
N ALA A 217 -13.74 10.83 -6.76
CA ALA A 217 -13.85 11.61 -7.98
C ALA A 217 -13.55 13.11 -7.73
N ALA A 218 -14.07 13.69 -6.63
CA ALA A 218 -13.79 15.07 -6.23
C ALA A 218 -12.31 15.28 -5.86
N ALA A 219 -11.60 14.25 -5.37
CA ALA A 219 -10.17 14.28 -5.13
C ALA A 219 -9.35 14.28 -6.44
N GLY A 220 -9.98 14.01 -7.60
CA GLY A 220 -9.37 14.04 -8.92
C GLY A 220 -8.83 12.69 -9.39
N ALA A 221 -9.42 11.58 -8.95
CA ALA A 221 -9.07 10.26 -9.49
C ALA A 221 -9.37 10.17 -10.97
N ASP A 222 -8.44 9.61 -11.78
CA ASP A 222 -8.64 9.43 -13.23
C ASP A 222 -9.75 8.44 -13.54
N VAL A 223 -9.90 7.40 -12.72
CA VAL A 223 -11.00 6.44 -12.75
C VAL A 223 -11.44 6.16 -11.33
N VAL A 224 -12.75 5.98 -11.12
CA VAL A 224 -13.29 5.52 -9.83
C VAL A 224 -14.12 4.27 -10.04
N LEU A 225 -13.83 3.25 -9.24
CA LEU A 225 -14.55 1.98 -9.22
C LEU A 225 -15.31 1.84 -7.88
N PRO A 226 -16.53 1.32 -7.87
CA PRO A 226 -17.25 1.07 -6.62
C PRO A 226 -16.63 -0.06 -5.79
N SER A 227 -15.94 -1.00 -6.44
CA SER A 227 -15.20 -2.11 -5.84
C SER A 227 -14.29 -2.76 -6.89
N LEU A 228 -13.51 -3.77 -6.51
CA LEU A 228 -12.71 -4.59 -7.43
C LEU A 228 -13.51 -5.79 -8.02
N ALA A 229 -14.80 -5.94 -7.73
CA ALA A 229 -15.59 -7.11 -8.11
C ALA A 229 -15.82 -7.25 -9.63
N ASP A 230 -15.79 -6.14 -10.38
CA ASP A 230 -15.86 -6.16 -11.85
C ASP A 230 -14.45 -6.21 -12.43
N THR A 231 -13.87 -7.40 -12.55
CA THR A 231 -12.52 -7.62 -13.09
C THR A 231 -12.32 -7.01 -14.48
N PRO A 232 -13.23 -7.12 -15.46
CA PRO A 232 -13.11 -6.40 -16.73
C PRO A 232 -12.96 -4.88 -16.57
N ALA A 233 -13.77 -4.25 -15.72
CA ALA A 233 -13.65 -2.81 -15.44
C ALA A 233 -12.33 -2.45 -14.78
N VAL A 234 -11.86 -3.29 -13.85
CA VAL A 234 -10.53 -3.13 -13.22
C VAL A 234 -9.43 -3.16 -14.28
N LEU A 235 -9.40 -4.18 -15.13
CA LEU A 235 -8.37 -4.28 -16.19
C LEU A 235 -8.41 -3.09 -17.15
N ALA A 236 -9.58 -2.63 -17.55
CA ALA A 236 -9.74 -1.45 -18.40
C ALA A 236 -9.23 -0.16 -17.73
N ALA A 237 -9.40 -0.03 -16.39
CA ALA A 237 -8.89 1.10 -15.63
C ALA A 237 -7.36 1.09 -15.50
N LEU A 238 -6.77 -0.09 -15.29
CA LEU A 238 -5.33 -0.27 -15.05
C LEU A 238 -4.51 -0.23 -16.35
N LEU A 239 -5.08 -0.73 -17.42
CA LEU A 239 -4.40 -0.98 -18.70
C LEU A 239 -5.14 -0.31 -19.85
N PRO A 240 -5.29 1.03 -19.82
CA PRO A 240 -5.92 1.72 -20.94
C PRO A 240 -5.11 1.46 -22.20
N GLY A 241 -5.82 1.11 -23.29
CA GLY A 241 -5.26 0.77 -24.60
C GLY A 241 -4.41 1.87 -25.23
#